data_6e4bcd519df1a04bec5c6a40c4ce76dc
#
_entry.id   6e4bcd519df1a04bec5c6a40c4ce76dc
#
_cell.length_a   1.000
_cell.length_b   1.000
_cell.length_c   1.000
_cell.angle_alpha   90.00
_cell.angle_beta   90.00
_cell.angle_gamma   90.00
#
_symmetry.space_group_name_H-M   'P 1'
#
loop_
_entity.id
_entity.type
_entity.pdbx_description
1 polymer ?
#
loop_
_entity_poly.entity_id
_entity_poly.type
_entity_poly.pdbx_seq_one_letter_code
_entity_poly.pdbx_strand_id
1 'polypeptide(L)'
;MDYSIKVSVENHCSTTVKGNLLETLTAEVMKAQQFSVVKTIRITGMELDVHARHKYTGEEIIVECKAWEENINADVISKLIGNIVINNYSAGWLITTGGLGKDAEGLRLSWEKSLLRREKN
;
A
#
# COMPACT_ATOMS: atom_id res chain seq x y z
N MET A 1 5.69 10.22 3.99
CA MET A 1 4.57 9.88 4.88
C MET A 1 3.90 8.61 4.38
N ASP A 2 3.67 7.68 5.27
CA ASP A 2 3.07 6.41 4.90
C ASP A 2 1.55 6.46 5.05
N TYR A 3 0.85 5.84 4.11
CA TYR A 3 -0.60 5.76 4.14
C TYR A 3 -1.04 4.31 4.12
N SER A 4 -2.09 4.03 4.86
CA SER A 4 -2.81 2.77 4.77
C SER A 4 -4.24 3.08 4.36
N ILE A 5 -4.65 2.56 3.23
CA ILE A 5 -5.99 2.77 2.70
C ILE A 5 -6.71 1.43 2.71
N LYS A 6 -7.85 1.39 3.39
CA LYS A 6 -8.68 0.20 3.45
C LYS A 6 -9.83 0.31 2.47
N VAL A 7 -9.96 -0.68 1.61
CA VAL A 7 -11.08 -0.78 0.67
C VAL A 7 -11.91 -2.00 1.04
N SER A 8 -13.21 -1.81 1.23
CA SER A 8 -14.12 -2.90 1.55
C SER A 8 -14.93 -3.32 0.32
N VAL A 9 -15.00 -4.62 0.08
CA VAL A 9 -15.84 -5.21 -0.95
C VAL A 9 -16.71 -6.32 -0.35
N GLU A 10 -17.79 -6.66 -1.04
CA GLU A 10 -18.68 -7.70 -0.56
C GLU A 10 -18.01 -9.07 -0.56
N ASN A 11 -18.24 -9.84 0.49
CA ASN A 11 -17.57 -11.12 0.70
C ASN A 11 -17.88 -12.18 -0.34
N HIS A 12 -19.03 -12.07 -1.01
CA HIS A 12 -19.44 -13.04 -2.03
C HIS A 12 -18.83 -12.76 -3.41
N CYS A 13 -18.07 -11.68 -3.57
CA CYS A 13 -17.35 -11.42 -4.82
C CYS A 13 -16.26 -12.47 -5.04
N SER A 14 -16.06 -12.89 -6.29
CA SER A 14 -14.97 -13.80 -6.63
C SER A 14 -13.61 -13.12 -6.41
N THR A 15 -12.56 -13.91 -6.25
CA THR A 15 -11.20 -13.37 -6.10
C THR A 15 -10.77 -12.56 -7.32
N THR A 16 -11.20 -12.95 -8.52
CA THR A 16 -10.91 -12.20 -9.75
C THR A 16 -11.59 -10.83 -9.73
N VAL A 17 -12.86 -10.78 -9.33
CA VAL A 17 -13.61 -9.52 -9.22
C VAL A 17 -12.96 -8.61 -8.18
N LYS A 18 -12.61 -9.14 -7.01
CA LYS A 18 -11.93 -8.38 -5.95
C LYS A 18 -10.60 -7.83 -6.43
N GLY A 19 -9.78 -8.64 -7.12
CA GLY A 19 -8.50 -8.23 -7.66
C GLY A 19 -8.64 -7.11 -8.68
N ASN A 20 -9.59 -7.24 -9.60
CA ASN A 20 -9.84 -6.23 -10.63
C ASN A 20 -10.37 -4.93 -10.04
N LEU A 21 -11.26 -5.03 -9.06
CA LEU A 21 -11.79 -3.86 -8.36
C LEU A 21 -10.67 -3.13 -7.62
N LEU A 22 -9.81 -3.87 -6.92
CA LEU A 22 -8.69 -3.32 -6.19
C LEU A 22 -7.72 -2.59 -7.14
N GLU A 23 -7.42 -3.17 -8.29
CA GLU A 23 -6.57 -2.56 -9.31
C GLU A 23 -7.16 -1.25 -9.82
N THR A 24 -8.47 -1.24 -10.13
CA THR A 24 -9.18 -0.05 -10.60
C THR A 24 -9.17 1.05 -9.53
N LEU A 25 -9.50 0.70 -8.28
CA LEU A 25 -9.51 1.66 -7.18
C LEU A 25 -8.10 2.22 -6.90
N THR A 26 -7.08 1.38 -6.99
CA THR A 26 -5.69 1.83 -6.84
C THR A 26 -5.34 2.86 -7.89
N ALA A 27 -5.67 2.61 -9.15
CA ALA A 27 -5.42 3.56 -10.24
C ALA A 27 -6.13 4.90 -10.00
N GLU A 28 -7.37 4.87 -9.55
CA GLU A 28 -8.13 6.09 -9.24
C GLU A 28 -7.54 6.86 -8.06
N VAL A 29 -7.12 6.16 -7.01
CA VAL A 29 -6.46 6.79 -5.85
C VAL A 29 -5.14 7.45 -6.27
N MET A 30 -4.32 6.75 -7.06
CA MET A 30 -3.06 7.31 -7.58
C MET A 30 -3.31 8.58 -8.37
N LYS A 31 -4.26 8.55 -9.28
CA LYS A 31 -4.63 9.70 -10.10
C LYS A 31 -5.11 10.89 -9.25
N ALA A 32 -5.99 10.62 -8.27
CA ALA A 32 -6.51 11.65 -7.37
C ALA A 32 -5.41 12.31 -6.54
N GLN A 33 -4.36 11.58 -6.19
CA GLN A 33 -3.22 12.07 -5.42
C GLN A 33 -2.09 12.63 -6.30
N GLN A 34 -2.33 12.78 -7.60
CA GLN A 34 -1.39 13.34 -8.57
C GLN A 34 -0.16 12.45 -8.81
N PHE A 35 -0.33 11.14 -8.75
CA PHE A 35 0.72 10.19 -9.10
C PHE A 35 0.52 9.62 -10.50
N SER A 36 1.64 9.38 -11.18
CA SER A 36 1.67 8.60 -12.41
C SER A 36 2.24 7.23 -12.11
N VAL A 37 1.62 6.19 -12.63
CA VAL A 37 2.12 4.82 -12.48
C VAL A 37 3.35 4.65 -13.38
N VAL A 38 4.47 4.24 -12.78
CA VAL A 38 5.71 3.94 -13.49
C VAL A 38 5.73 2.47 -13.89
N LYS A 39 5.37 1.59 -12.97
CA LYS A 39 5.39 0.14 -13.19
C LYS A 39 4.35 -0.54 -12.31
N THR A 40 3.71 -1.55 -12.87
CA THR A 40 2.77 -2.42 -12.15
C THR A 40 3.24 -3.85 -12.28
N ILE A 41 3.34 -4.54 -11.14
CA ILE A 41 3.72 -5.96 -11.09
C ILE A 41 2.59 -6.72 -10.43
N ARG A 42 1.97 -7.64 -11.16
CA ARG A 42 0.99 -8.54 -10.61
C ARG A 42 1.69 -9.74 -9.99
N ILE A 43 1.50 -9.92 -8.69
CA ILE A 43 2.09 -11.03 -7.93
C ILE A 43 1.18 -12.25 -8.03
N THR A 44 -0.11 -12.06 -7.73
CA THR A 44 -1.14 -13.09 -7.82
C THR A 44 -2.44 -12.45 -8.33
N GLY A 45 -3.50 -13.23 -8.43
CA GLY A 45 -4.83 -12.69 -8.75
C GLY A 45 -5.36 -11.68 -7.73
N MET A 46 -4.81 -11.68 -6.51
CA MET A 46 -5.24 -10.81 -5.41
C MET A 46 -4.15 -9.86 -4.90
N GLU A 47 -2.98 -9.86 -5.52
CA GLU A 47 -1.84 -9.06 -5.06
C GLU A 47 -1.18 -8.33 -6.21
N LEU A 48 -0.93 -7.06 -6.01
CA LEU A 48 -0.41 -6.15 -7.02
C LEU A 48 0.56 -5.17 -6.36
N ASP A 49 1.74 -4.98 -6.97
CA ASP A 49 2.67 -3.94 -6.55
C ASP A 49 2.71 -2.85 -7.62
N VAL A 50 2.58 -1.60 -7.19
CA VAL A 50 2.60 -0.44 -8.07
C VAL A 50 3.72 0.49 -7.64
N HIS A 51 4.62 0.80 -8.58
CA HIS A 51 5.61 1.86 -8.42
C HIS A 51 5.04 3.13 -9.08
N ALA A 52 4.93 4.21 -8.33
CA ALA A 52 4.36 5.45 -8.83
C ALA A 52 5.26 6.64 -8.51
N ARG A 53 5.12 7.69 -9.30
CA ARG A 53 5.88 8.94 -9.15
C ARG A 53 4.92 10.12 -9.10
N HIS A 54 5.12 11.01 -8.15
CA HIS A 54 4.32 12.23 -8.07
C HIS A 54 4.61 13.13 -9.25
N LYS A 55 3.56 13.62 -9.91
CA LYS A 55 3.67 14.41 -11.14
C LYS A 55 4.43 15.73 -10.96
N TYR A 56 4.34 16.31 -9.78
CA TYR A 56 4.92 17.64 -9.53
C TYR A 56 6.20 17.61 -8.70
N THR A 57 6.28 16.73 -7.70
CA THR A 57 7.44 16.66 -6.81
C THR A 57 8.51 15.67 -7.27
N GLY A 58 8.14 14.73 -8.11
CA GLY A 58 9.03 13.62 -8.52
C GLY A 58 9.23 12.56 -7.45
N GLU A 59 8.57 12.67 -6.29
CA GLU A 59 8.66 11.67 -5.24
C GLU A 59 8.17 10.31 -5.74
N GLU A 60 8.89 9.27 -5.39
CA GLU A 60 8.56 7.90 -5.77
C GLU A 60 8.03 7.13 -4.58
N ILE A 61 6.94 6.40 -4.80
CA ILE A 61 6.30 5.57 -3.78
C ILE A 61 6.11 4.16 -4.30
N ILE A 62 6.01 3.22 -3.35
CA ILE A 62 5.58 1.86 -3.62
C ILE A 62 4.19 1.64 -3.01
N VAL A 63 3.30 1.05 -3.78
CA VAL A 63 1.94 0.74 -3.33
C VAL A 63 1.75 -0.77 -3.41
N GLU A 64 1.50 -1.39 -2.27
CA GLU A 64 1.16 -2.81 -2.21
C GLU A 64 -0.35 -2.95 -2.09
N CYS A 65 -0.93 -3.74 -2.98
CA CYS A 65 -2.37 -3.98 -3.04
C CYS A 65 -2.64 -5.45 -2.75
N LYS A 66 -3.45 -5.72 -1.74
CA LYS A 66 -3.78 -7.08 -1.32
C LYS A 66 -5.28 -7.22 -1.09
N ALA A 67 -5.93 -7.98 -1.97
CA ALA A 67 -7.37 -8.26 -1.88
C ALA A 67 -7.62 -9.49 -0.99
N TRP A 68 -7.06 -9.48 0.22
CA TRP A 68 -7.16 -10.59 1.16
C TRP A 68 -8.43 -10.48 2.01
N GLU A 69 -9.00 -11.62 2.38
CA GLU A 69 -10.09 -11.69 3.35
C GLU A 69 -9.56 -11.67 4.79
N GLU A 70 -8.39 -12.25 5.00
CA GLU A 70 -7.74 -12.30 6.30
C GLU A 70 -7.15 -10.94 6.66
N ASN A 71 -6.91 -10.74 7.95
CA ASN A 71 -6.20 -9.56 8.42
C ASN A 71 -4.74 -9.58 7.95
N ILE A 72 -4.24 -8.42 7.60
CA ILE A 72 -2.83 -8.21 7.26
C ILE A 72 -2.01 -8.34 8.55
N ASN A 73 -0.96 -9.15 8.50
CA ASN A 73 -0.06 -9.36 9.63
C ASN A 73 1.17 -8.45 9.57
N ALA A 74 1.98 -8.48 10.63
CA ALA A 74 3.17 -7.65 10.75
C ALA A 74 4.21 -7.94 9.65
N ASP A 75 4.29 -9.16 9.13
CA ASP A 75 5.25 -9.50 8.07
C ASP A 75 5.02 -8.68 6.81
N VAL A 76 3.77 -8.44 6.46
CA VAL A 76 3.42 -7.62 5.29
C VAL A 76 3.94 -6.18 5.48
N ILE A 77 3.67 -5.61 6.65
CA ILE A 77 4.12 -4.25 6.98
C ILE A 77 5.65 -4.18 7.01
N SER A 78 6.30 -5.17 7.63
CA SER A 78 7.76 -5.23 7.70
C SER A 78 8.40 -5.28 6.31
N LYS A 79 7.86 -6.08 5.41
CA LYS A 79 8.34 -6.16 4.02
C LYS A 79 8.13 -4.86 3.26
N LEU A 80 6.99 -4.20 3.48
CA LEU A 80 6.72 -2.90 2.86
C LEU A 80 7.72 -1.86 3.35
N ILE A 81 7.97 -1.79 4.65
CA ILE A 81 8.97 -0.89 5.23
C ILE A 81 10.36 -1.18 4.66
N GLY A 82 10.75 -2.45 4.59
CA GLY A 82 12.03 -2.87 4.01
C GLY A 82 12.16 -2.42 2.56
N ASN A 83 11.11 -2.56 1.77
CA ASN A 83 11.08 -2.13 0.37
C ASN A 83 11.25 -0.61 0.25
N ILE A 84 10.58 0.16 1.10
CA ILE A 84 10.72 1.62 1.16
C ILE A 84 12.18 2.01 1.41
N VAL A 85 12.79 1.40 2.42
CA VAL A 85 14.16 1.73 2.85
C VAL A 85 15.20 1.30 1.80
N ILE A 86 15.12 0.06 1.33
CA ILE A 86 16.11 -0.50 0.39
C ILE A 86 16.08 0.22 -0.95
N ASN A 87 14.91 0.54 -1.45
CA ASN A 87 14.74 1.17 -2.77
C ASN A 87 14.63 2.69 -2.70
N ASN A 88 14.78 3.25 -1.51
CA ASN A 88 14.76 4.70 -1.29
C ASN A 88 13.47 5.37 -1.77
N TYR A 89 12.33 4.72 -1.56
CA TYR A 89 11.04 5.35 -1.81
C TYR A 89 10.73 6.41 -0.75
N SER A 90 10.03 7.46 -1.13
CA SER A 90 9.59 8.51 -0.20
C SER A 90 8.53 8.00 0.78
N ALA A 91 7.70 7.05 0.34
CA ALA A 91 6.65 6.45 1.15
C ALA A 91 6.21 5.11 0.57
N GLY A 92 5.50 4.36 1.38
CA GLY A 92 4.81 3.15 0.96
C GLY A 92 3.35 3.20 1.37
N TRP A 93 2.47 2.71 0.51
CA TRP A 93 1.05 2.62 0.77
C TRP A 93 0.62 1.16 0.75
N LEU A 94 -0.27 0.81 1.63
CA LEU A 94 -0.94 -0.48 1.61
C LEU A 94 -2.41 -0.26 1.34
N ILE A 95 -2.91 -0.84 0.25
CA ILE A 95 -4.33 -0.82 -0.11
C ILE A 95 -4.82 -2.25 0.03
N THR A 96 -5.79 -2.48 0.91
CA THR A 96 -6.26 -3.83 1.20
C THR A 96 -7.75 -3.87 1.42
N THR A 97 -8.35 -5.02 1.14
CA THR A 97 -9.75 -5.32 1.43
C THR A 97 -9.93 -5.94 2.83
N GLY A 98 -8.85 -6.43 3.43
CA GLY A 98 -8.85 -6.94 4.79
C GLY A 98 -8.51 -5.86 5.82
N GLY A 99 -8.64 -6.18 7.10
CA GLY A 99 -8.19 -5.30 8.18
C GLY A 99 -6.72 -5.50 8.48
N LEU A 100 -6.18 -4.68 9.37
CA LEU A 100 -4.85 -4.90 9.93
C LEU A 100 -4.99 -5.70 11.23
N GLY A 101 -4.16 -6.71 11.42
CA GLY A 101 -4.01 -7.39 12.70
C GLY A 101 -3.37 -6.45 13.73
N LYS A 102 -3.45 -6.81 15.01
CA LYS A 102 -2.91 -5.97 16.09
C LYS A 102 -1.41 -5.75 15.96
N ASP A 103 -0.67 -6.80 15.58
CA ASP A 103 0.77 -6.72 15.38
C ASP A 103 1.14 -5.81 14.21
N ALA A 104 0.41 -5.89 13.10
CA ALA A 104 0.61 -5.04 11.95
C ALA A 104 0.32 -3.57 12.28
N GLU A 105 -0.77 -3.31 13.00
CA GLU A 105 -1.15 -1.97 13.42
C GLU A 105 -0.10 -1.37 14.35
N GLY A 106 0.40 -2.14 15.30
CA GLY A 106 1.47 -1.71 16.20
C GLY A 106 2.74 -1.35 15.45
N LEU A 107 3.14 -2.16 14.48
CA LEU A 107 4.34 -1.89 13.68
C LEU A 107 4.17 -0.65 12.81
N ARG A 108 3.00 -0.48 12.18
CA ARG A 108 2.68 0.70 11.39
C ARG A 108 2.78 1.98 12.22
N LEU A 109 2.19 1.98 13.40
CA LEU A 109 2.25 3.12 14.32
C LEU A 109 3.67 3.44 14.75
N SER A 110 4.49 2.43 15.05
CA SER A 110 5.90 2.62 15.42
C SER A 110 6.69 3.24 14.28
N TRP A 111 6.47 2.80 13.06
CA TRP A 111 7.12 3.34 11.87
C TRP A 111 6.76 4.81 11.65
N GLU A 112 5.49 5.15 11.73
CA GLU A 112 5.00 6.52 11.57
C GLU A 112 5.57 7.46 12.63
N LYS A 113 5.63 7.02 13.89
CA LYS A 113 6.26 7.78 14.98
C LYS A 113 7.75 8.01 14.73
N SER A 114 8.44 7.02 14.18
CA SER A 114 9.85 7.12 13.81
C SER A 114 10.08 8.20 12.75
N LEU A 115 9.20 8.26 11.74
CA LEU A 115 9.26 9.27 10.68
C LEU A 115 9.03 10.68 11.24
N LEU A 116 8.06 10.86 12.11
CA LEU A 116 7.79 12.15 12.75
C LEU A 116 8.98 12.65 13.57
N ARG A 117 9.68 11.76 14.27
CA ARG A 117 10.89 12.12 15.01
C ARG A 117 12.01 12.57 14.09
N ARG A 118 12.17 11.93 12.93
CA ARG A 118 13.18 12.33 11.92
C ARG A 118 12.88 13.69 11.33
N GLU A 119 11.63 14.00 11.09
CA GLU A 119 11.22 15.30 10.55
C GLU A 119 11.46 16.45 11.52
N LYS A 120 11.42 16.18 12.83
CA LYS A 120 11.64 17.19 13.88
C LYS A 120 13.12 17.50 14.12
N ASN A 121 13.99 16.63 13.69
CA ASN A 121 15.42 16.81 13.86
C ASN A 121 16.04 17.40 12.59
#